data_651ed1c8ae9c618ada43596bbc312cb6
#
_entry.id   651ed1c8ae9c618ada43596bbc312cb6
#
_cell.length_a   1.000
_cell.length_b   1.000
_cell.length_c   1.000
_cell.angle_alpha   90.00
_cell.angle_beta   90.00
_cell.angle_gamma   90.00
#
_symmetry.space_group_name_H-M   'P 1'
#
loop_
_entity.id
_entity.type
_entity.pdbx_description
1 polymer ?
#
loop_
_entity_poly.entity_id
_entity_poly.type
_entity_poly.pdbx_seq_one_letter_code
_entity_poly.pdbx_strand_id
1 'polypeptide(L)'
;MILWVAHTTELLEQAYGTFCSVWRNIGNGSIHTYKLWGDYNIEIPQDGFNGFMVCGIQKLQGIQNNNIELFQSIVRDTRLLVYDEAHKASATETRNTIEKIMTRVGGLEDRALMGLSATPGRTTVQSFDNNLLVSMFGNKIIS
;
A
#
# COMPACT_ATOMS: atom_id res chain seq x y z
N MET A 1 7.39 8.62 2.17
CA MET A 1 6.11 8.57 1.43
C MET A 1 5.17 7.57 2.09
N ILE A 2 3.87 7.86 2.10
CA ILE A 2 2.79 6.91 2.43
C ILE A 2 2.31 6.28 1.11
N LEU A 3 2.30 4.95 1.03
CA LEU A 3 1.78 4.20 -0.09
C LEU A 3 0.47 3.51 0.32
N TRP A 4 -0.64 3.93 -0.28
CA TRP A 4 -1.96 3.32 -0.11
C TRP A 4 -2.24 2.39 -1.27
N VAL A 5 -2.54 1.13 -0.99
CA VAL A 5 -2.79 0.11 -2.00
C VAL A 5 -4.18 -0.49 -1.82
N ALA A 6 -4.93 -0.61 -2.92
CA ALA A 6 -6.23 -1.25 -2.96
C ALA A 6 -6.44 -2.00 -4.28
N HIS A 7 -7.52 -2.81 -4.33
CA HIS A 7 -7.83 -3.66 -5.49
C HIS A 7 -8.71 -3.00 -6.54
N THR A 8 -9.60 -2.09 -6.16
CA THR A 8 -10.61 -1.54 -7.07
C THR A 8 -10.43 -0.05 -7.27
N THR A 9 -10.78 0.43 -8.45
CA THR A 9 -10.72 1.86 -8.80
C THR A 9 -11.57 2.71 -7.84
N GLU A 10 -12.72 2.20 -7.42
CA GLU A 10 -13.60 2.90 -6.47
C GLU A 10 -12.91 3.18 -5.13
N LEU A 11 -12.24 2.16 -4.57
CA LEU A 11 -11.48 2.31 -3.31
C LEU A 11 -10.30 3.27 -3.48
N LEU A 12 -9.62 3.21 -4.62
CA LEU A 12 -8.49 4.08 -4.93
C LEU A 12 -8.93 5.55 -5.05
N GLU A 13 -10.02 5.81 -5.77
CA GLU A 13 -10.59 7.15 -5.90
C GLU A 13 -11.11 7.69 -4.57
N GLN A 14 -11.77 6.83 -3.79
CA GLN A 14 -12.26 7.20 -2.46
C GLN A 14 -11.10 7.55 -1.52
N ALA A 15 -10.06 6.73 -1.47
CA ALA A 15 -8.88 6.97 -0.64
C ALA A 15 -8.19 8.29 -1.03
N TYR A 16 -7.98 8.49 -2.32
CA TYR A 16 -7.35 9.70 -2.84
C TYR A 16 -8.19 10.95 -2.54
N GLY A 17 -9.48 10.92 -2.83
CA GLY A 17 -10.39 12.05 -2.61
C GLY A 17 -10.53 12.39 -1.12
N THR A 18 -10.66 11.36 -0.27
CA THR A 18 -10.72 11.55 1.18
C THR A 18 -9.43 12.16 1.72
N PHE A 19 -8.28 11.63 1.31
CA PHE A 19 -6.99 12.19 1.73
C PHE A 19 -6.87 13.67 1.34
N CYS A 20 -7.14 14.01 0.08
CA CYS A 20 -7.05 15.40 -0.40
C CYS A 20 -8.02 16.34 0.36
N SER A 21 -9.23 15.87 0.66
CA SER A 21 -10.22 16.64 1.42
C SER A 21 -9.77 16.87 2.85
N VAL A 22 -9.33 15.84 3.53
CA VAL A 22 -8.83 15.92 4.91
C VAL A 22 -7.60 16.81 4.99
N TRP A 23 -6.63 16.61 4.09
CA TRP A 23 -5.40 17.41 4.07
C TRP A 23 -5.68 18.90 3.85
N ARG A 24 -6.63 19.23 2.97
CA ARG A 24 -7.02 20.62 2.73
C ARG A 24 -7.55 21.31 3.99
N ASN A 25 -8.21 20.56 4.86
CA ASN A 25 -8.85 21.11 6.06
C ASN A 25 -7.92 21.13 7.29
N ILE A 26 -7.05 20.14 7.44
CA ILE A 26 -6.22 19.98 8.65
C ILE A 26 -4.72 19.88 8.37
N GLY A 27 -4.34 19.76 7.09
CA GLY A 27 -2.94 19.66 6.69
C GLY A 27 -2.18 20.98 6.93
N ASN A 28 -0.91 20.85 7.19
CA ASN A 28 -0.01 21.98 7.38
C ASN A 28 0.93 22.11 6.17
N GLY A 29 0.50 22.90 5.19
CA GLY A 29 1.29 23.16 3.99
C GLY A 29 0.93 22.29 2.78
N SER A 30 1.75 22.34 1.73
CA SER A 30 1.60 21.56 0.51
C SER A 30 2.12 20.14 0.69
N ILE A 31 1.47 19.18 0.02
CA ILE A 31 1.89 17.79 -0.02
C ILE A 31 1.83 17.28 -1.47
N HIS A 32 2.81 16.49 -1.88
CA HIS A 32 2.75 15.79 -3.15
C HIS A 32 1.79 14.61 -3.08
N THR A 33 0.98 14.45 -4.10
CA THR A 33 0.05 13.32 -4.23
C THR A 33 0.24 12.65 -5.59
N TYR A 34 0.19 11.32 -5.61
CA TYR A 34 0.39 10.52 -6.82
C TYR A 34 -0.75 9.54 -7.01
N LYS A 35 -1.20 9.42 -8.26
CA LYS A 35 -2.18 8.44 -8.71
C LYS A 35 -1.50 7.40 -9.57
N LEU A 36 -1.66 6.12 -9.23
CA LEU A 36 -0.99 5.03 -9.94
C LEU A 36 -1.94 3.84 -10.11
N TRP A 37 -2.98 4.03 -10.88
CA TRP A 37 -3.95 3.00 -11.29
C TRP A 37 -4.55 3.29 -12.65
N GLY A 38 -5.12 2.30 -13.31
CA GLY A 38 -5.69 2.46 -14.65
C GLY A 38 -4.67 3.05 -15.62
N ASP A 39 -5.03 4.14 -16.27
CA ASP A 39 -4.19 4.84 -17.24
C ASP A 39 -3.24 5.88 -16.61
N TYR A 40 -3.35 6.11 -15.30
CA TYR A 40 -2.42 7.00 -14.61
C TYR A 40 -1.02 6.40 -14.58
N ASN A 41 -0.06 7.15 -15.09
CA ASN A 41 1.35 6.83 -15.05
C ASN A 41 2.12 7.95 -14.37
N ILE A 42 3.26 7.61 -13.80
CA ILE A 42 4.12 8.55 -13.09
C ILE A 42 5.55 8.37 -13.56
N GLU A 43 6.30 9.46 -13.54
CA GLU A 43 7.75 9.45 -13.69
C GLU A 43 8.39 9.52 -12.31
N ILE A 44 9.63 9.03 -12.22
CA ILE A 44 10.39 9.11 -10.98
C ILE A 44 10.81 10.57 -10.76
N PRO A 45 10.34 11.23 -9.67
CA PRO A 45 10.79 12.59 -9.40
C PRO A 45 12.30 12.65 -9.13
N GLN A 46 12.93 13.76 -9.51
CA GLN A 46 14.38 13.95 -9.34
C GLN A 46 14.81 13.76 -7.87
N ASP A 47 14.01 14.23 -6.92
CA ASP A 47 14.27 14.14 -5.49
C ASP A 47 13.63 12.89 -4.83
N GLY A 48 13.14 11.95 -5.65
CA GLY A 48 12.40 10.77 -5.20
C GLY A 48 10.93 11.06 -4.85
N PHE A 49 10.22 10.00 -4.45
CA PHE A 49 8.81 10.11 -4.07
C PHE A 49 8.66 10.60 -2.62
N ASN A 50 7.83 11.61 -2.44
CA ASN A 50 7.51 12.16 -1.14
C ASN A 50 5.99 12.46 -1.07
N GLY A 51 5.38 12.30 0.11
CA GLY A 51 3.97 12.60 0.33
C GLY A 51 3.06 11.38 0.31
N PHE A 52 1.99 11.40 -0.48
CA PHE A 52 0.95 10.37 -0.50
C PHE A 52 0.74 9.80 -1.90
N MET A 53 0.92 8.49 -2.04
CA MET A 53 0.68 7.76 -3.28
C MET A 53 -0.47 6.77 -3.09
N VAL A 54 -1.43 6.78 -4.00
CA VAL A 54 -2.48 5.77 -4.11
C VAL A 54 -2.19 4.91 -5.34
N CYS A 55 -2.14 3.60 -5.14
CA CYS A 55 -1.74 2.64 -6.17
C CYS A 55 -2.66 1.43 -6.23
N GLY A 56 -3.08 1.05 -7.43
CA GLY A 56 -3.75 -0.23 -7.65
C GLY A 56 -2.78 -1.40 -7.53
N ILE A 57 -3.17 -2.48 -6.85
CA ILE A 57 -2.27 -3.64 -6.65
C ILE A 57 -1.84 -4.25 -7.99
N GLN A 58 -2.75 -4.37 -8.96
CA GLN A 58 -2.43 -4.92 -10.28
C GLN A 58 -1.42 -4.03 -11.04
N LYS A 59 -1.59 -2.69 -10.93
CA LYS A 59 -0.65 -1.73 -11.51
C LYS A 59 0.73 -1.87 -10.88
N LEU A 60 0.78 -2.00 -9.56
CA LEU A 60 2.03 -2.17 -8.82
C LEU A 60 2.75 -3.47 -9.19
N GLN A 61 2.02 -4.57 -9.33
CA GLN A 61 2.55 -5.85 -9.83
C GLN A 61 3.07 -5.75 -11.26
N GLY A 62 2.33 -5.05 -12.14
CA GLY A 62 2.77 -4.77 -13.49
C GLY A 62 4.08 -3.96 -13.53
N ILE A 63 4.22 -2.96 -12.68
CA ILE A 63 5.44 -2.16 -12.54
C ILE A 63 6.58 -3.03 -11.99
N GLN A 64 6.33 -3.85 -10.99
CA GLN A 64 7.31 -4.79 -10.44
C GLN A 64 7.92 -5.70 -11.51
N ASN A 65 7.12 -6.12 -12.48
CA ASN A 65 7.54 -7.05 -13.52
C ASN A 65 8.15 -6.36 -14.76
N ASN A 66 7.71 -5.15 -15.09
CA ASN A 66 8.05 -4.50 -16.36
C ASN A 66 8.87 -3.21 -16.22
N ASN A 67 8.92 -2.61 -15.03
CA ASN A 67 9.67 -1.38 -14.77
C ASN A 67 10.29 -1.44 -13.37
N ILE A 68 11.36 -2.20 -13.26
CA ILE A 68 12.01 -2.47 -11.99
C ILE A 68 12.58 -1.20 -11.34
N GLU A 69 13.02 -0.24 -12.13
CA GLU A 69 13.56 1.02 -11.62
C GLU A 69 12.50 1.85 -10.90
N LEU A 70 11.32 2.00 -11.52
CA LEU A 70 10.17 2.66 -10.90
C LEU A 70 9.73 1.91 -9.63
N PHE A 71 9.64 0.58 -9.69
CA PHE A 71 9.30 -0.23 -8.53
C PHE A 71 10.26 -0.03 -7.35
N GLN A 72 11.56 -0.08 -7.62
CA GLN A 72 12.60 0.12 -6.61
C GLN A 72 12.55 1.52 -6.01
N SER A 73 12.26 2.55 -6.82
CA SER A 73 12.10 3.92 -6.33
C SER A 73 10.89 4.06 -5.41
N ILE A 74 9.75 3.47 -5.76
CA ILE A 74 8.56 3.41 -4.90
C ILE A 74 8.89 2.70 -3.58
N VAL A 75 9.54 1.53 -3.66
CA VAL A 75 9.94 0.75 -2.49
C VAL A 75 10.89 1.54 -1.60
N ARG A 76 11.91 2.17 -2.18
CA ARG A 76 12.90 2.95 -1.43
C ARG A 76 12.25 4.06 -0.60
N ASP A 77 11.28 4.76 -1.18
CA ASP A 77 10.70 5.97 -0.61
C ASP A 77 9.46 5.70 0.26
N THR A 78 8.93 4.47 0.26
CA THR A 78 7.81 4.07 1.11
C THR A 78 8.25 3.96 2.58
N ARG A 79 7.52 4.63 3.48
CA ARG A 79 7.70 4.56 4.95
C ARG A 79 6.51 3.91 5.63
N LEU A 80 5.32 4.10 5.09
CA LEU A 80 4.09 3.46 5.53
C LEU A 80 3.40 2.84 4.32
N LEU A 81 3.14 1.55 4.37
CA LEU A 81 2.28 0.85 3.43
C LEU A 81 0.91 0.63 4.11
N VAL A 82 -0.13 1.21 3.52
CA VAL A 82 -1.52 0.95 3.90
C VAL A 82 -2.14 0.04 2.86
N TYR A 83 -2.63 -1.11 3.28
CA TYR A 83 -3.30 -2.06 2.41
C TYR A 83 -4.80 -2.12 2.74
N ASP A 84 -5.61 -1.61 1.82
CA ASP A 84 -7.07 -1.59 1.97
C ASP A 84 -7.67 -2.93 1.56
N GLU A 85 -8.71 -3.37 2.28
CA GLU A 85 -9.26 -4.72 2.19
C GLU A 85 -8.20 -5.80 2.48
N ALA A 86 -7.52 -5.69 3.62
CA ALA A 86 -6.40 -6.56 4.02
C ALA A 86 -6.72 -8.06 3.96
N HIS A 87 -8.00 -8.46 4.05
CA HIS A 87 -8.42 -9.85 3.89
C HIS A 87 -8.11 -10.45 2.49
N LYS A 88 -7.86 -9.60 1.49
CA LYS A 88 -7.44 -10.01 0.14
C LYS A 88 -5.91 -10.14 0.00
N ALA A 89 -5.16 -9.73 1.01
CA ALA A 89 -3.69 -9.76 0.96
C ALA A 89 -3.10 -11.18 1.03
N SER A 90 -3.89 -12.19 1.37
CA SER A 90 -3.47 -13.59 1.42
C SER A 90 -3.19 -14.23 0.05
N ALA A 91 -3.66 -13.62 -1.04
CA ALA A 91 -3.32 -14.09 -2.39
C ALA A 91 -1.80 -14.05 -2.61
N THR A 92 -1.23 -15.14 -3.10
CA THR A 92 0.23 -15.34 -3.19
C THR A 92 0.96 -14.19 -3.88
N GLU A 93 0.44 -13.70 -5.01
CA GLU A 93 1.08 -12.60 -5.75
C GLU A 93 1.05 -11.29 -4.97
N THR A 94 -0.08 -10.98 -4.36
CA THR A 94 -0.24 -9.78 -3.52
C THR A 94 0.70 -9.81 -2.33
N ARG A 95 0.75 -10.95 -1.64
CA ARG A 95 1.66 -11.18 -0.53
C ARG A 95 3.11 -10.97 -0.94
N ASN A 96 3.56 -11.58 -2.04
CA ASN A 96 4.92 -11.44 -2.55
C ASN A 96 5.27 -9.97 -2.85
N THR A 97 4.32 -9.21 -3.39
CA THR A 97 4.52 -7.78 -3.66
C THR A 97 4.65 -6.99 -2.36
N ILE A 98 3.78 -7.23 -1.39
CA ILE A 98 3.85 -6.60 -0.06
C ILE A 98 5.17 -6.93 0.63
N GLU A 99 5.57 -8.20 0.65
CA GLU A 99 6.82 -8.64 1.25
C GLU A 99 8.03 -7.95 0.60
N LYS A 100 8.06 -7.82 -0.72
CA LYS A 100 9.13 -7.08 -1.42
C LYS A 100 9.19 -5.60 -1.05
N ILE A 101 8.04 -4.96 -0.82
CA ILE A 101 8.00 -3.57 -0.37
C ILE A 101 8.52 -3.46 1.07
N MET A 102 8.16 -4.41 1.92
CA MET A 102 8.53 -4.39 3.32
C MET A 102 9.95 -4.89 3.59
N THR A 103 10.48 -5.76 2.71
CA THR A 103 11.84 -6.30 2.83
C THR A 103 12.84 -5.38 2.16
N ARG A 104 13.54 -4.56 2.93
CA ARG A 104 14.66 -3.75 2.44
C ARG A 104 15.99 -4.40 2.81
N VAL A 105 16.92 -4.40 1.87
CA VAL A 105 18.32 -4.67 2.18
C VAL A 105 18.84 -3.52 3.04
N GLY A 106 19.03 -3.74 4.33
CA GLY A 106 19.64 -2.75 5.22
C GLY A 106 18.83 -2.26 6.42
N GLY A 107 17.69 -2.89 6.76
CA GLY A 107 16.99 -2.61 8.02
C GLY A 107 15.49 -2.35 7.87
N LEU A 108 14.73 -3.11 8.65
CA LEU A 108 13.26 -3.06 8.75
C LEU A 108 12.75 -1.91 9.64
N GLU A 109 13.65 -1.19 10.30
CA GLU A 109 13.28 -0.36 11.46
C GLU A 109 12.49 0.90 11.10
N ASP A 110 12.49 1.31 9.82
CA ASP A 110 11.87 2.58 9.38
C ASP A 110 10.56 2.43 8.61
N ARG A 111 9.95 1.26 8.56
CA ARG A 111 8.73 1.03 7.78
C ARG A 111 7.63 0.41 8.61
N ALA A 112 6.40 0.84 8.32
CA ALA A 112 5.19 0.28 8.92
C ALA A 112 4.27 -0.30 7.84
N LEU A 113 3.58 -1.38 8.20
CA LEU A 113 2.50 -1.99 7.42
C LEU A 113 1.21 -1.88 8.20
N MET A 114 0.18 -1.32 7.57
CA MET A 114 -1.16 -1.21 8.13
C MET A 114 -2.16 -1.88 7.19
N GLY A 115 -2.93 -2.81 7.69
CA GLY A 115 -4.05 -3.42 6.99
C GLY A 115 -5.38 -2.84 7.47
N LEU A 116 -6.24 -2.45 6.53
CA LEU A 116 -7.61 -2.04 6.81
C LEU A 116 -8.56 -3.13 6.32
N SER A 117 -9.53 -3.50 7.13
CA SER A 117 -10.56 -4.46 6.75
C SER A 117 -11.83 -4.24 7.56
N ALA A 118 -12.97 -4.21 6.90
CA ALA A 118 -14.28 -4.21 7.55
C ALA A 118 -14.59 -5.58 8.18
N THR A 119 -13.93 -6.65 7.75
CA THR A 119 -14.11 -8.01 8.23
C THR A 119 -12.74 -8.66 8.47
N PRO A 120 -12.08 -8.39 9.60
CA PRO A 120 -10.72 -8.86 9.88
C PRO A 120 -10.60 -10.38 10.09
N GLY A 121 -11.67 -11.12 10.00
CA GLY A 121 -11.70 -12.59 10.00
C GLY A 121 -13.10 -13.09 9.65
N ARG A 122 -13.23 -14.01 8.72
CA ARG A 122 -14.46 -14.77 8.53
C ARG A 122 -14.58 -15.76 9.68
N THR A 123 -15.62 -15.58 10.45
CA THR A 123 -15.90 -16.19 11.75
C THR A 123 -16.20 -17.67 11.72
N THR A 124 -15.64 -18.55 10.97
CA THR A 124 -16.00 -19.97 11.14
C THR A 124 -14.94 -21.01 10.84
N VAL A 125 -13.79 -20.64 10.36
CA VAL A 125 -12.70 -21.63 10.27
C VAL A 125 -11.40 -20.92 10.61
N GLN A 126 -10.62 -21.48 11.53
CA GLN A 126 -9.19 -21.21 11.62
C GLN A 126 -8.54 -21.66 10.29
N SER A 127 -8.74 -20.85 9.25
CA SER A 127 -8.16 -21.14 7.96
C SER A 127 -6.69 -20.72 8.01
N PHE A 128 -5.86 -21.46 7.34
CA PHE A 128 -4.45 -21.14 7.11
C PHE A 128 -4.29 -19.68 6.63
N ASP A 129 -5.25 -19.19 5.86
CA ASP A 129 -5.30 -17.81 5.33
C ASP A 129 -5.46 -16.75 6.43
N ASN A 130 -6.24 -17.01 7.47
CA ASN A 130 -6.41 -16.08 8.59
C ASN A 130 -5.13 -15.97 9.43
N ASN A 131 -4.46 -17.08 9.70
CA ASN A 131 -3.19 -17.09 10.42
C ASN A 131 -2.10 -16.38 9.60
N LEU A 132 -2.11 -16.56 8.30
CA LEU A 132 -1.19 -15.91 7.38
C LEU A 132 -1.38 -14.40 7.37
N LEU A 133 -2.62 -13.92 7.27
CA LEU A 133 -2.98 -12.50 7.36
C LEU A 133 -2.49 -11.89 8.68
N VAL A 134 -2.84 -12.52 9.79
CA VAL A 134 -2.45 -12.05 11.13
C VAL A 134 -0.93 -11.94 11.24
N SER A 135 -0.18 -12.91 10.72
CA SER A 135 1.27 -12.90 10.74
C SER A 135 1.88 -11.77 9.89
N MET A 136 1.29 -11.48 8.72
CA MET A 136 1.75 -10.39 7.83
C MET A 136 1.64 -9.01 8.50
N PHE A 137 0.63 -8.81 9.34
CA PHE A 137 0.39 -7.54 10.05
C PHE A 137 0.89 -7.57 11.51
N GLY A 138 1.86 -8.43 11.82
CA GLY A 138 2.56 -8.45 13.11
C GLY A 138 1.69 -8.87 14.29
N ASN A 139 0.63 -9.65 14.06
CA ASN A 139 -0.31 -10.15 15.08
C ASN A 139 -1.02 -9.03 15.89
N LYS A 140 -1.11 -7.82 15.36
CA LYS A 140 -1.80 -6.70 16.01
C LYS A 140 -3.11 -6.38 15.30
N ILE A 141 -4.22 -6.47 16.01
CA ILE A 141 -5.54 -6.02 15.55
C ILE A 141 -5.94 -4.84 16.43
N ILE A 142 -6.30 -3.73 15.79
CA ILE A 142 -6.88 -2.56 16.45
C ILE A 142 -8.35 -2.54 16.03
N SER A 143 -9.23 -2.71 16.96
CA SER A 143 -10.67 -2.66 16.77
C SER A 143 -11.26 -1.37 17.36
#